data_9f5cc50b7e3b9d4f20687ae1e19c9cd0
#
_entry.id   9f5cc50b7e3b9d4f20687ae1e19c9cd0
#
_cell.length_a   1.000
_cell.length_b   1.000
_cell.length_c   1.000
_cell.angle_alpha   90.00
_cell.angle_beta   90.00
_cell.angle_gamma   90.00
#
_symmetry.space_group_name_H-M   'P 1'
#
loop_
_entity.id
_entity.type
_entity.pdbx_description
1 polymer ?
#
loop_
_entity_poly.entity_id
_entity_poly.type
_entity_poly.pdbx_seq_one_letter_code
_entity_poly.pdbx_strand_id
1 'polypeptide(L)'
;DDLVKPGIKVIVVNPKTGGNGRMAYLAAWGYVKKKGGSDADAAEFVSKLYKNVPVLEDAGLSERLGEVMLYNALAALSQWDKAGMAVPMVSVNFSACELRNPRLAGKLKWELDRFNLEPQRLCIEVLENVVAETENDVIVSNIAALARLGCGIDLDDFGTGHASITSIRRFAVGRIKIDRSFVTHVDEDREQQKMLGAILSMAEQLGLGTLAEGGETAGEHAMLAQLGCGDVQGFGIAHPMPVEETVDWIINHRARQSVVPRIGQRAR
;
A
#
# COMPACT_ATOMS: atom_id res chain seq x y z
N ASP A 1 -26.19 -4.23 7.42
CA ASP A 1 -27.39 -3.94 6.59
C ASP A 1 -27.80 -2.45 6.61
N ASP A 2 -27.31 -1.65 7.57
CA ASP A 2 -27.69 -0.23 7.68
C ASP A 2 -27.13 0.65 6.54
N LEU A 3 -25.96 0.28 5.99
CA LEU A 3 -25.32 1.04 4.92
C LEU A 3 -26.10 1.11 3.61
N VAL A 4 -27.09 0.22 3.41
CA VAL A 4 -27.96 0.21 2.21
C VAL A 4 -29.33 0.81 2.45
N LYS A 5 -29.60 1.37 3.64
CA LYS A 5 -30.87 2.05 3.95
C LYS A 5 -30.98 3.38 3.22
N PRO A 6 -32.20 3.78 2.78
CA PRO A 6 -32.41 5.10 2.20
C PRO A 6 -31.99 6.22 3.16
N GLY A 7 -31.34 7.26 2.64
CA GLY A 7 -30.91 8.43 3.42
C GLY A 7 -29.54 8.27 4.10
N ILE A 8 -28.94 7.07 4.14
CA ILE A 8 -27.57 6.87 4.58
C ILE A 8 -26.63 7.24 3.43
N LYS A 9 -25.68 8.15 3.69
CA LYS A 9 -24.62 8.49 2.74
C LYS A 9 -23.37 7.74 3.12
N VAL A 10 -22.83 6.96 2.19
CA VAL A 10 -21.61 6.17 2.37
C VAL A 10 -20.50 6.77 1.54
N ILE A 11 -19.31 6.87 2.11
CA ILE A 11 -18.10 7.32 1.41
C ILE A 11 -17.31 6.07 1.04
N VAL A 12 -17.07 5.86 -0.25
CA VAL A 12 -16.27 4.76 -0.76
C VAL A 12 -15.39 5.28 -1.89
N VAL A 13 -14.12 4.90 -1.90
CA VAL A 13 -13.21 5.18 -3.02
C VAL A 13 -13.69 4.43 -4.26
N ASN A 14 -13.52 5.02 -5.45
CA ASN A 14 -13.94 4.39 -6.70
C ASN A 14 -13.20 3.06 -6.93
N PRO A 15 -13.92 1.92 -7.02
CA PRO A 15 -13.29 0.61 -7.21
C PRO A 15 -12.62 0.43 -8.58
N LYS A 16 -12.87 1.33 -9.54
CA LYS A 16 -12.25 1.29 -10.87
C LYS A 16 -10.91 2.01 -10.91
N THR A 17 -10.67 2.95 -9.99
CA THR A 17 -9.51 3.85 -10.03
C THR A 17 -8.54 3.69 -8.87
N GLY A 18 -8.83 2.82 -7.89
CA GLY A 18 -7.93 2.64 -6.75
C GLY A 18 -8.06 1.30 -6.04
N GLY A 19 -6.93 0.77 -5.57
CA GLY A 19 -6.86 -0.49 -4.81
C GLY A 19 -7.77 -0.52 -3.59
N ASN A 20 -7.82 0.56 -2.81
CA ASN A 20 -8.70 0.70 -1.64
C ASN A 20 -10.19 0.63 -2.01
N GLY A 21 -10.58 1.14 -3.18
CA GLY A 21 -11.95 1.02 -3.69
C GLY A 21 -12.30 -0.41 -4.04
N ARG A 22 -11.38 -1.17 -4.62
CA ARG A 22 -11.55 -2.61 -4.89
C ARG A 22 -11.70 -3.39 -3.59
N MET A 23 -10.90 -3.08 -2.57
CA MET A 23 -10.99 -3.70 -1.24
C MET A 23 -12.34 -3.42 -0.57
N ALA A 24 -12.85 -2.19 -0.63
CA ALA A 24 -14.16 -1.84 -0.11
C ALA A 24 -15.30 -2.61 -0.84
N TYR A 25 -15.20 -2.75 -2.16
CA TYR A 25 -16.12 -3.55 -2.96
C TYR A 25 -16.08 -5.02 -2.54
N LEU A 26 -14.89 -5.61 -2.45
CA LEU A 26 -14.70 -7.01 -2.05
C LEU A 26 -15.14 -7.26 -0.60
N ALA A 27 -14.89 -6.33 0.31
CA ALA A 27 -15.36 -6.42 1.70
C ALA A 27 -16.89 -6.41 1.78
N ALA A 28 -17.58 -5.56 1.01
CA ALA A 28 -19.04 -5.53 0.94
C ALA A 28 -19.60 -6.83 0.34
N TRP A 29 -18.97 -7.37 -0.70
CA TRP A 29 -19.32 -8.64 -1.31
C TRP A 29 -19.12 -9.80 -0.31
N GLY A 30 -17.93 -9.89 0.29
CA GLY A 30 -17.57 -10.92 1.27
C GLY A 30 -18.46 -10.90 2.51
N TYR A 31 -18.95 -9.75 2.95
CA TYR A 31 -19.89 -9.62 4.04
C TYR A 31 -21.18 -10.41 3.77
N VAL A 32 -21.75 -10.29 2.56
CA VAL A 32 -22.97 -11.02 2.18
C VAL A 32 -22.69 -12.52 2.08
N LYS A 33 -21.56 -12.90 1.47
CA LYS A 33 -21.15 -14.31 1.36
C LYS A 33 -20.96 -14.96 2.72
N LYS A 34 -20.32 -14.26 3.67
CA LYS A 34 -20.12 -14.74 5.05
C LYS A 34 -21.44 -14.97 5.79
N LYS A 35 -22.50 -14.23 5.44
CA LYS A 35 -23.86 -14.43 5.97
C LYS A 35 -24.66 -15.52 5.24
N GLY A 36 -24.05 -16.25 4.32
CA GLY A 36 -24.71 -17.33 3.56
C GLY A 36 -25.48 -16.86 2.32
N GLY A 37 -25.33 -15.59 1.92
CA GLY A 37 -25.95 -15.06 0.70
C GLY A 37 -25.33 -15.61 -0.58
N SER A 38 -26.13 -15.62 -1.65
CA SER A 38 -25.70 -15.97 -3.01
C SER A 38 -24.86 -14.85 -3.64
N ASP A 39 -24.27 -15.11 -4.81
CA ASP A 39 -23.59 -14.06 -5.59
C ASP A 39 -24.58 -13.00 -6.10
N ALA A 40 -25.81 -13.38 -6.39
CA ALA A 40 -26.87 -12.45 -6.75
C ALA A 40 -27.21 -11.50 -5.59
N ASP A 41 -27.33 -12.03 -4.35
CA ASP A 41 -27.58 -11.24 -3.14
C ASP A 41 -26.41 -10.28 -2.87
N ALA A 42 -25.17 -10.73 -3.07
CA ALA A 42 -23.97 -9.91 -2.93
C ALA A 42 -23.95 -8.78 -3.97
N ALA A 43 -24.26 -9.09 -5.23
CA ALA A 43 -24.35 -8.08 -6.30
C ALA A 43 -25.44 -7.03 -6.00
N GLU A 44 -26.61 -7.47 -5.53
CA GLU A 44 -27.71 -6.57 -5.16
C GLU A 44 -27.33 -5.67 -3.97
N PHE A 45 -26.72 -6.24 -2.93
CA PHE A 45 -26.26 -5.50 -1.75
C PHE A 45 -25.21 -4.43 -2.15
N VAL A 46 -24.20 -4.81 -2.93
CA VAL A 46 -23.17 -3.88 -3.41
C VAL A 46 -23.79 -2.80 -4.30
N SER A 47 -24.73 -3.16 -5.19
CA SER A 47 -25.44 -2.17 -6.01
C SER A 47 -26.20 -1.16 -5.17
N LYS A 48 -26.89 -1.60 -4.10
CA LYS A 48 -27.60 -0.72 -3.16
C LYS A 48 -26.63 0.15 -2.37
N LEU A 49 -25.50 -0.40 -1.91
CA LEU A 49 -24.44 0.32 -1.21
C LEU A 49 -23.91 1.48 -2.08
N TYR A 50 -23.57 1.18 -3.34
CA TYR A 50 -23.04 2.19 -4.26
C TYR A 50 -24.06 3.22 -4.71
N LYS A 51 -25.37 2.92 -4.67
CA LYS A 51 -26.43 3.93 -4.85
C LYS A 51 -26.47 4.96 -3.72
N ASN A 52 -25.99 4.61 -2.54
CA ASN A 52 -25.90 5.52 -1.39
C ASN A 52 -24.57 6.30 -1.36
N VAL A 53 -23.70 6.09 -2.35
CA VAL A 53 -22.45 6.86 -2.53
C VAL A 53 -22.74 8.07 -3.41
N PRO A 54 -22.82 9.27 -2.85
CA PRO A 54 -23.28 10.45 -3.59
C PRO A 54 -22.32 10.91 -4.68
N VAL A 55 -21.02 10.66 -4.49
CA VAL A 55 -19.98 11.00 -5.47
C VAL A 55 -18.80 10.05 -5.28
N LEU A 56 -18.36 9.40 -6.36
CA LEU A 56 -17.20 8.52 -6.36
C LEU A 56 -15.87 9.28 -6.57
N GLU A 57 -15.93 10.56 -6.93
CA GLU A 57 -14.78 11.38 -7.33
C GLU A 57 -14.90 12.85 -6.85
N ASP A 58 -15.37 13.07 -5.61
CA ASP A 58 -15.25 14.39 -5.02
C ASP A 58 -13.80 14.61 -4.56
N ALA A 59 -13.07 15.47 -5.25
CA ALA A 59 -11.69 15.81 -4.93
C ALA A 59 -11.54 16.28 -3.46
N GLY A 60 -12.50 17.04 -2.95
CA GLY A 60 -12.51 17.49 -1.55
C GLY A 60 -12.70 16.35 -0.55
N LEU A 61 -13.43 15.30 -0.94
CA LEU A 61 -13.64 14.13 -0.09
C LEU A 61 -12.40 13.22 -0.07
N SER A 62 -11.76 13.02 -1.22
CA SER A 62 -10.51 12.28 -1.33
C SER A 62 -9.40 12.93 -0.50
N GLU A 63 -9.27 14.25 -0.56
CA GLU A 63 -8.31 15.02 0.22
C GLU A 63 -8.55 14.88 1.73
N ARG A 64 -9.82 15.00 2.18
CA ARG A 64 -10.16 14.81 3.60
C ARG A 64 -9.92 13.39 4.10
N LEU A 65 -10.17 12.38 3.27
CA LEU A 65 -9.86 11.00 3.61
C LEU A 65 -8.34 10.80 3.75
N GLY A 66 -7.56 11.33 2.81
CA GLY A 66 -6.10 11.29 2.87
C GLY A 66 -5.54 11.95 4.13
N GLU A 67 -6.12 13.11 4.55
CA GLU A 67 -5.76 13.76 5.82
C GLU A 67 -5.99 12.85 7.04
N VAL A 68 -7.13 12.17 7.09
CA VAL A 68 -7.46 11.23 8.18
C VAL A 68 -6.52 10.03 8.16
N MET A 69 -6.23 9.46 6.98
CA MET A 69 -5.31 8.34 6.82
C MET A 69 -3.89 8.71 7.26
N LEU A 70 -3.39 9.86 6.80
CA LEU A 70 -2.10 10.39 7.20
C LEU A 70 -2.02 10.59 8.72
N TYR A 71 -3.00 11.27 9.30
CA TYR A 71 -3.06 11.50 10.75
C TYR A 71 -3.00 10.18 11.53
N ASN A 72 -3.81 9.19 11.16
CA ASN A 72 -3.84 7.89 11.82
C ASN A 72 -2.51 7.13 11.67
N ALA A 73 -1.87 7.19 10.52
CA ALA A 73 -0.58 6.57 10.28
C ALA A 73 0.53 7.18 11.16
N LEU A 74 0.59 8.52 11.25
CA LEU A 74 1.56 9.20 12.11
C LEU A 74 1.26 8.99 13.61
N ALA A 75 -0.02 8.96 13.99
CA ALA A 75 -0.43 8.63 15.35
C ALA A 75 -0.02 7.20 15.73
N ALA A 76 -0.17 6.23 14.82
CA ALA A 76 0.26 4.85 15.02
C ALA A 76 1.78 4.76 15.23
N LEU A 77 2.60 5.43 14.41
CA LEU A 77 4.05 5.50 14.59
C LEU A 77 4.42 6.04 15.98
N SER A 78 3.77 7.15 16.40
CA SER A 78 4.00 7.72 17.73
C SER A 78 3.59 6.77 18.87
N GLN A 79 2.53 5.99 18.69
CA GLN A 79 2.11 4.98 19.67
C GLN A 79 3.12 3.83 19.75
N TRP A 80 3.61 3.34 18.62
CA TRP A 80 4.62 2.27 18.58
C TRP A 80 5.93 2.72 19.22
N ASP A 81 6.38 3.96 18.96
CA ASP A 81 7.58 4.52 19.58
C ASP A 81 7.43 4.59 21.11
N LYS A 82 6.27 5.05 21.63
CA LYS A 82 5.95 5.06 23.05
C LYS A 82 5.89 3.67 23.68
N ALA A 83 5.46 2.67 22.90
CA ALA A 83 5.46 1.27 23.31
C ALA A 83 6.84 0.59 23.17
N GLY A 84 7.88 1.31 22.74
CA GLY A 84 9.22 0.77 22.54
C GLY A 84 9.34 -0.12 21.30
N MET A 85 8.38 -0.03 20.38
CA MET A 85 8.39 -0.81 19.12
C MET A 85 9.19 -0.05 18.05
N ALA A 86 10.31 -0.58 17.64
CA ALA A 86 11.08 -0.04 16.52
C ALA A 86 10.41 -0.39 15.18
N VAL A 87 9.36 0.35 14.80
CA VAL A 87 8.76 0.29 13.48
C VAL A 87 9.45 1.33 12.61
N PRO A 88 10.16 0.96 11.54
CA PRO A 88 11.02 1.90 10.81
C PRO A 88 10.23 2.96 10.06
N MET A 89 9.13 2.60 9.41
CA MET A 89 8.32 3.50 8.61
C MET A 89 6.88 3.01 8.48
N VAL A 90 6.01 3.90 8.06
CA VAL A 90 4.64 3.58 7.61
C VAL A 90 4.44 4.13 6.21
N SER A 91 3.74 3.38 5.37
CA SER A 91 3.37 3.79 4.02
C SER A 91 1.93 4.34 4.00
N VAL A 92 1.71 5.38 3.21
CA VAL A 92 0.39 5.99 3.00
C VAL A 92 0.19 6.22 1.51
N ASN A 93 -0.96 5.79 1.00
CA ASN A 93 -1.37 6.01 -0.39
C ASN A 93 -1.77 7.47 -0.62
N PHE A 94 -1.27 8.08 -1.69
CA PHE A 94 -1.61 9.42 -2.12
C PHE A 94 -2.30 9.40 -3.49
N SER A 95 -3.48 9.99 -3.55
CA SER A 95 -4.21 10.16 -4.81
C SER A 95 -3.61 11.25 -5.70
N ALA A 96 -3.89 11.19 -7.01
CA ALA A 96 -3.50 12.26 -7.93
C ALA A 96 -4.04 13.63 -7.51
N CYS A 97 -5.21 13.69 -6.87
CA CYS A 97 -5.80 14.95 -6.38
C CYS A 97 -4.95 15.55 -5.26
N GLU A 98 -4.50 14.74 -4.30
CA GLU A 98 -3.64 15.19 -3.21
C GLU A 98 -2.27 15.62 -3.73
N LEU A 99 -1.70 14.84 -4.67
CA LEU A 99 -0.41 15.16 -5.29
C LEU A 99 -0.45 16.44 -6.15
N ARG A 100 -1.63 16.91 -6.59
CA ARG A 100 -1.80 18.19 -7.27
C ARG A 100 -1.85 19.40 -6.33
N ASN A 101 -2.00 19.19 -5.03
CA ASN A 101 -2.05 20.30 -4.07
C ASN A 101 -0.68 20.95 -3.90
N PRO A 102 -0.48 22.22 -4.32
CA PRO A 102 0.85 22.87 -4.26
C PRO A 102 1.35 23.09 -2.82
N ARG A 103 0.49 22.94 -1.80
CA ARG A 103 0.87 23.05 -0.38
C ARG A 103 1.18 21.70 0.27
N LEU A 104 1.15 20.59 -0.48
CA LEU A 104 1.27 19.24 0.05
C LEU A 104 2.54 19.05 0.88
N ALA A 105 3.71 19.40 0.33
CA ALA A 105 4.99 19.21 1.02
C ALA A 105 5.07 20.00 2.34
N GLY A 106 4.57 21.26 2.33
CA GLY A 106 4.51 22.08 3.55
C GLY A 106 3.56 21.51 4.61
N LYS A 107 2.42 20.96 4.17
CA LYS A 107 1.44 20.30 5.04
C LYS A 107 2.00 19.04 5.67
N LEU A 108 2.64 18.18 4.87
CA LEU A 108 3.28 16.96 5.40
C LEU A 108 4.39 17.29 6.39
N LYS A 109 5.24 18.27 6.06
CA LYS A 109 6.27 18.72 7.00
C LYS A 109 5.67 19.15 8.33
N TRP A 110 4.61 19.96 8.31
CA TRP A 110 3.93 20.42 9.53
C TRP A 110 3.34 19.27 10.34
N GLU A 111 2.71 18.28 9.70
CA GLU A 111 2.18 17.11 10.40
C GLU A 111 3.31 16.25 11.01
N LEU A 112 4.40 16.00 10.28
CA LEU A 112 5.55 15.28 10.80
C LEU A 112 6.17 16.01 12.02
N ASP A 113 6.37 17.33 11.93
CA ASP A 113 6.87 18.17 13.03
C ASP A 113 5.93 18.09 14.25
N ARG A 114 4.60 18.10 14.02
CA ARG A 114 3.58 17.99 15.08
C ARG A 114 3.65 16.68 15.85
N PHE A 115 3.97 15.58 15.17
CA PHE A 115 4.16 14.27 15.81
C PHE A 115 5.59 14.00 16.27
N ASN A 116 6.51 14.95 16.05
CA ASN A 116 7.95 14.81 16.31
C ASN A 116 8.55 13.57 15.63
N LEU A 117 8.19 13.37 14.36
CA LEU A 117 8.63 12.26 13.52
C LEU A 117 9.56 12.75 12.42
N GLU A 118 10.64 12.00 12.19
CA GLU A 118 11.55 12.26 11.07
C GLU A 118 10.88 11.88 9.74
N PRO A 119 11.10 12.65 8.66
CA PRO A 119 10.45 12.40 7.36
C PRO A 119 10.69 11.00 6.80
N GLN A 120 11.83 10.37 7.09
CA GLN A 120 12.18 9.00 6.69
C GLN A 120 11.23 7.93 7.27
N ARG A 121 10.45 8.29 8.29
CA ARG A 121 9.44 7.43 8.91
C ARG A 121 8.15 7.34 8.09
N LEU A 122 7.99 8.18 7.07
CA LEU A 122 6.83 8.20 6.17
C LEU A 122 7.24 7.83 4.75
N CYS A 123 6.56 6.86 4.17
CA CYS A 123 6.65 6.51 2.77
C CYS A 123 5.35 6.91 2.03
N ILE A 124 5.49 7.54 0.89
CA ILE A 124 4.42 7.98 0.02
C ILE A 124 4.23 6.95 -1.08
N GLU A 125 3.09 6.28 -1.11
CA GLU A 125 2.74 5.35 -2.17
C GLU A 125 2.00 6.07 -3.29
N VAL A 126 2.49 5.94 -4.52
CA VAL A 126 1.93 6.58 -5.71
C VAL A 126 1.64 5.50 -6.75
N LEU A 127 0.41 5.44 -7.24
CA LEU A 127 -0.01 4.48 -8.26
C LEU A 127 0.79 4.65 -9.56
N GLU A 128 1.11 3.54 -10.22
CA GLU A 128 1.82 3.52 -11.50
C GLU A 128 1.16 4.40 -12.57
N ASN A 129 -0.17 4.37 -12.67
CA ASN A 129 -0.91 5.15 -13.67
C ASN A 129 -0.79 6.67 -13.45
N VAL A 130 -0.68 7.13 -12.21
CA VAL A 130 -0.46 8.56 -11.90
C VAL A 130 0.88 9.02 -12.46
N VAL A 131 1.89 8.17 -12.36
CA VAL A 131 3.25 8.43 -12.87
C VAL A 131 3.28 8.35 -14.39
N ALA A 132 2.58 7.37 -15.00
CA ALA A 132 2.56 7.14 -16.44
C ALA A 132 1.85 8.26 -17.22
N GLU A 133 0.73 8.75 -16.69
CA GLU A 133 -0.18 9.66 -17.39
C GLU A 133 0.09 11.14 -17.13
N THR A 134 0.94 11.46 -16.15
CA THR A 134 1.07 12.86 -15.76
C THR A 134 2.15 13.61 -16.54
N GLU A 135 1.72 14.67 -17.23
CA GLU A 135 2.58 15.76 -17.69
C GLU A 135 2.59 16.92 -16.69
N ASN A 136 1.89 16.77 -15.55
CA ASN A 136 1.64 17.83 -14.61
C ASN A 136 2.90 18.13 -13.77
N ASP A 137 3.48 19.28 -13.98
CA ASP A 137 4.68 19.74 -13.28
C ASP A 137 4.47 19.89 -11.76
N VAL A 138 3.24 20.12 -11.30
CA VAL A 138 2.91 20.23 -9.88
C VAL A 138 3.06 18.88 -9.18
N ILE A 139 2.56 17.78 -9.77
CA ILE A 139 2.72 16.43 -9.20
C ILE A 139 4.21 16.08 -9.12
N VAL A 140 4.94 16.26 -10.21
CA VAL A 140 6.39 16.01 -10.27
C VAL A 140 7.13 16.83 -9.22
N SER A 141 6.82 18.14 -9.14
CA SER A 141 7.42 19.05 -8.18
C SER A 141 7.15 18.65 -6.73
N ASN A 142 5.90 18.24 -6.43
CA ASN A 142 5.53 17.80 -5.08
C ASN A 142 6.23 16.50 -4.70
N ILE A 143 6.25 15.49 -5.56
CA ILE A 143 6.95 14.23 -5.27
C ILE A 143 8.45 14.49 -5.06
N ALA A 144 9.08 15.32 -5.89
CA ALA A 144 10.47 15.71 -5.71
C ALA A 144 10.70 16.52 -4.41
N ALA A 145 9.73 17.34 -3.99
CA ALA A 145 9.81 18.07 -2.73
C ALA A 145 9.70 17.15 -1.53
N LEU A 146 8.81 16.14 -1.58
CA LEU A 146 8.66 15.12 -0.55
C LEU A 146 9.91 14.24 -0.42
N ALA A 147 10.49 13.82 -1.54
CA ALA A 147 11.76 13.09 -1.55
C ALA A 147 12.91 13.93 -0.96
N ARG A 148 12.99 15.22 -1.29
CA ARG A 148 13.99 16.15 -0.69
C ARG A 148 13.75 16.39 0.81
N LEU A 149 12.52 16.34 1.27
CA LEU A 149 12.19 16.39 2.70
C LEU A 149 12.73 15.17 3.43
N GLY A 150 12.90 14.05 2.74
CA GLY A 150 13.41 12.80 3.26
C GLY A 150 12.36 11.67 3.32
N CYS A 151 11.14 11.90 2.84
CA CYS A 151 10.12 10.85 2.74
C CYS A 151 10.52 9.78 1.72
N GLY A 152 10.19 8.52 1.99
CA GLY A 152 10.26 7.46 0.99
C GLY A 152 9.22 7.69 -0.11
N ILE A 153 9.52 7.28 -1.34
CA ILE A 153 8.58 7.29 -2.47
C ILE A 153 8.52 5.88 -3.04
N ASP A 154 7.37 5.26 -2.93
CA ASP A 154 7.09 3.94 -3.51
C ASP A 154 6.17 4.07 -4.72
N LEU A 155 6.46 3.32 -5.75
CA LEU A 155 5.60 3.16 -6.92
C LEU A 155 4.71 1.94 -6.72
N ASP A 156 3.41 2.16 -6.60
CA ASP A 156 2.41 1.14 -6.28
C ASP A 156 1.78 0.49 -7.52
N ASP A 157 1.28 -0.74 -7.38
CA ASP A 157 0.66 -1.56 -8.43
C ASP A 157 1.58 -1.76 -9.67
N PHE A 158 2.91 -1.84 -9.48
CA PHE A 158 3.86 -1.91 -10.60
C PHE A 158 3.67 -3.16 -11.47
N GLY A 159 3.61 -2.94 -12.78
CA GLY A 159 3.42 -3.97 -13.80
C GLY A 159 1.99 -4.09 -14.34
N THR A 160 1.03 -3.37 -13.75
CA THR A 160 -0.38 -3.36 -14.21
C THR A 160 -0.69 -2.22 -15.17
N GLY A 161 0.21 -1.24 -15.29
CA GLY A 161 0.05 -0.04 -16.08
C GLY A 161 1.08 0.09 -17.21
N HIS A 162 1.40 1.32 -17.56
CA HIS A 162 2.29 1.68 -18.68
C HIS A 162 3.42 2.61 -18.25
N ALA A 163 3.86 2.57 -16.98
CA ALA A 163 4.98 3.39 -16.55
C ALA A 163 6.25 3.02 -17.35
N SER A 164 6.86 4.03 -17.92
CA SER A 164 8.15 3.86 -18.58
C SER A 164 9.29 3.93 -17.55
N ILE A 165 10.42 3.28 -17.84
CA ILE A 165 11.63 3.41 -17.04
C ILE A 165 12.03 4.90 -16.88
N THR A 166 11.77 5.71 -17.90
CA THR A 166 12.01 7.17 -17.85
C THR A 166 11.13 7.85 -16.81
N SER A 167 9.86 7.46 -16.69
CA SER A 167 8.95 7.98 -15.66
C SER A 167 9.44 7.64 -14.26
N ILE A 168 9.84 6.38 -14.02
CA ILE A 168 10.38 5.94 -12.72
C ILE A 168 11.56 6.83 -12.28
N ARG A 169 12.51 7.09 -13.17
CA ARG A 169 13.68 7.96 -12.88
C ARG A 169 13.28 9.41 -12.60
N ARG A 170 12.22 9.91 -13.24
CA ARG A 170 11.74 11.29 -13.10
C ARG A 170 11.12 11.55 -11.71
N PHE A 171 10.50 10.55 -11.10
CA PHE A 171 9.72 10.71 -9.87
C PHE A 171 10.47 10.41 -8.58
N ALA A 172 11.80 10.30 -8.61
CA ALA A 172 12.63 10.02 -7.44
C ALA A 172 12.12 8.80 -6.62
N VAL A 173 11.59 7.78 -7.32
CA VAL A 173 11.12 6.53 -6.72
C VAL A 173 12.30 5.83 -6.05
N GLY A 174 12.11 5.37 -4.81
CA GLY A 174 13.10 4.61 -4.06
C GLY A 174 12.82 3.10 -4.08
N ARG A 175 11.55 2.71 -4.24
CA ARG A 175 11.12 1.31 -4.22
C ARG A 175 9.92 1.10 -5.17
N ILE A 176 9.84 -0.06 -5.78
CA ILE A 176 8.66 -0.52 -6.52
C ILE A 176 7.92 -1.59 -5.73
N LYS A 177 6.59 -1.48 -5.67
CA LYS A 177 5.68 -2.48 -5.12
C LYS A 177 5.14 -3.29 -6.29
N ILE A 178 5.51 -4.54 -6.35
CA ILE A 178 5.16 -5.45 -7.44
C ILE A 178 3.76 -6.00 -7.17
N ASP A 179 2.83 -5.75 -8.09
CA ASP A 179 1.43 -6.17 -7.95
C ASP A 179 1.31 -7.68 -7.74
N ARG A 180 0.32 -8.05 -6.94
CA ARG A 180 0.04 -9.44 -6.57
C ARG A 180 -0.17 -10.37 -7.77
N SER A 181 -0.57 -9.85 -8.93
CA SER A 181 -0.75 -10.67 -10.13
C SER A 181 0.55 -11.32 -10.61
N PHE A 182 1.71 -10.77 -10.24
CA PHE A 182 3.02 -11.35 -10.49
C PHE A 182 3.51 -12.28 -9.37
N VAL A 183 2.84 -12.28 -8.22
CA VAL A 183 3.26 -13.01 -7.01
C VAL A 183 2.42 -14.27 -6.79
N THR A 184 1.11 -14.17 -7.03
CA THR A 184 0.19 -15.30 -6.83
C THR A 184 0.58 -16.49 -7.70
N HIS A 185 0.80 -17.67 -7.08
CA HIS A 185 1.27 -18.92 -7.71
C HIS A 185 2.66 -18.86 -8.34
N VAL A 186 3.52 -17.90 -7.95
CA VAL A 186 4.88 -17.78 -8.48
C VAL A 186 5.74 -19.00 -8.17
N ASP A 187 5.45 -19.76 -7.14
CA ASP A 187 6.16 -21.00 -6.78
C ASP A 187 5.83 -22.17 -7.74
N GLU A 188 4.71 -22.12 -8.44
CA GLU A 188 4.24 -23.18 -9.34
C GLU A 188 4.44 -22.82 -10.82
N ASP A 189 4.40 -21.53 -11.19
CA ASP A 189 4.44 -21.06 -12.59
C ASP A 189 5.82 -20.52 -12.99
N ARG A 190 6.50 -21.28 -13.88
CA ARG A 190 7.82 -20.90 -14.39
C ARG A 190 7.83 -19.64 -15.26
N GLU A 191 6.77 -19.36 -16.00
CA GLU A 191 6.70 -18.14 -16.81
C GLU A 191 6.56 -16.92 -15.89
N GLN A 192 5.77 -17.03 -14.83
CA GLN A 192 5.64 -16.01 -13.83
C GLN A 192 6.94 -15.76 -13.06
N GLN A 193 7.70 -16.82 -12.74
CA GLN A 193 9.05 -16.70 -12.17
C GLN A 193 9.99 -15.91 -13.07
N LYS A 194 9.96 -16.15 -14.38
CA LYS A 194 10.79 -15.39 -15.36
C LYS A 194 10.38 -13.92 -15.42
N MET A 195 9.07 -13.64 -15.44
CA MET A 195 8.56 -12.26 -15.47
C MET A 195 8.95 -11.51 -14.21
N LEU A 196 8.72 -12.11 -13.05
CA LEU A 196 9.11 -11.52 -11.76
C LEU A 196 10.63 -11.33 -11.68
N GLY A 197 11.42 -12.32 -12.09
CA GLY A 197 12.88 -12.22 -12.14
C GLY A 197 13.37 -11.08 -13.04
N ALA A 198 12.71 -10.82 -14.16
CA ALA A 198 13.02 -9.69 -15.03
C ALA A 198 12.72 -8.34 -14.35
N ILE A 199 11.58 -8.23 -13.64
CA ILE A 199 11.22 -7.03 -12.86
C ILE A 199 12.27 -6.78 -11.76
N LEU A 200 12.63 -7.80 -10.99
CA LEU A 200 13.61 -7.69 -9.91
C LEU A 200 14.99 -7.28 -10.44
N SER A 201 15.44 -7.88 -11.55
CA SER A 201 16.71 -7.51 -12.19
C SER A 201 16.70 -6.07 -12.71
N MET A 202 15.60 -5.60 -13.28
CA MET A 202 15.43 -4.21 -13.69
C MET A 202 15.52 -3.28 -12.47
N ALA A 203 14.83 -3.59 -11.38
CA ALA A 203 14.85 -2.78 -10.17
C ALA A 203 16.28 -2.68 -9.59
N GLU A 204 17.00 -3.79 -9.53
CA GLU A 204 18.39 -3.83 -9.08
C GLU A 204 19.29 -2.94 -9.94
N GLN A 205 19.19 -3.03 -11.28
CA GLN A 205 19.98 -2.19 -12.19
C GLN A 205 19.67 -0.70 -12.06
N LEU A 206 18.47 -0.35 -11.64
CA LEU A 206 18.06 1.03 -11.39
C LEU A 206 18.38 1.50 -9.95
N GLY A 207 18.86 0.62 -9.09
CA GLY A 207 19.12 0.90 -7.67
C GLY A 207 17.86 1.09 -6.84
N LEU A 208 16.75 0.44 -7.23
CA LEU A 208 15.45 0.53 -6.56
C LEU A 208 15.27 -0.66 -5.60
N GLY A 209 14.67 -0.38 -4.44
CA GLY A 209 14.12 -1.42 -3.58
C GLY A 209 12.93 -2.12 -4.24
N THR A 210 12.61 -3.32 -3.76
CA THR A 210 11.45 -4.09 -4.24
C THR A 210 10.62 -4.57 -3.07
N LEU A 211 9.29 -4.53 -3.22
CA LEU A 211 8.33 -5.10 -2.30
C LEU A 211 7.30 -5.88 -3.11
N ALA A 212 7.15 -7.18 -2.83
CA ALA A 212 6.14 -8.02 -3.47
C ALA A 212 4.84 -7.97 -2.67
N GLU A 213 3.73 -7.73 -3.34
CA GLU A 213 2.41 -7.71 -2.72
C GLU A 213 1.68 -9.04 -2.88
N GLY A 214 0.88 -9.42 -1.88
CA GLY A 214 -0.02 -10.57 -1.94
C GLY A 214 0.64 -11.92 -1.75
N GLY A 215 1.86 -12.00 -1.19
CA GLY A 215 2.44 -13.27 -0.76
C GLY A 215 1.59 -13.90 0.34
N GLU A 216 0.85 -14.97 0.02
CA GLU A 216 -0.10 -15.60 0.92
C GLU A 216 0.38 -16.98 1.40
N THR A 217 1.22 -17.65 0.61
CA THR A 217 1.70 -19.01 0.91
C THR A 217 3.19 -19.05 1.26
N ALA A 218 3.59 -20.08 1.99
CA ALA A 218 5.00 -20.32 2.29
C ALA A 218 5.83 -20.63 1.03
N GLY A 219 5.21 -21.22 0.00
CA GLY A 219 5.84 -21.49 -1.29
C GLY A 219 6.16 -20.19 -2.03
N GLU A 220 5.18 -19.29 -2.13
CA GLU A 220 5.39 -17.96 -2.72
C GLU A 220 6.49 -17.18 -2.00
N HIS A 221 6.48 -17.15 -0.64
CA HIS A 221 7.53 -16.50 0.14
C HIS A 221 8.92 -17.08 -0.11
N ALA A 222 9.03 -18.40 -0.19
CA ALA A 222 10.31 -19.07 -0.46
C ALA A 222 10.81 -18.72 -1.88
N MET A 223 9.91 -18.69 -2.87
CA MET A 223 10.26 -18.35 -4.25
C MET A 223 10.67 -16.87 -4.36
N LEU A 224 9.93 -15.94 -3.71
CA LEU A 224 10.29 -14.52 -3.66
C LEU A 224 11.69 -14.31 -3.07
N ALA A 225 12.00 -14.99 -1.97
CA ALA A 225 13.32 -14.95 -1.35
C ALA A 225 14.40 -15.52 -2.28
N GLN A 226 14.11 -16.62 -2.99
CA GLN A 226 15.04 -17.25 -3.95
C GLN A 226 15.32 -16.34 -5.15
N LEU A 227 14.31 -15.60 -5.63
CA LEU A 227 14.44 -14.65 -6.73
C LEU A 227 15.09 -13.33 -6.31
N GLY A 228 15.33 -13.11 -5.01
CA GLY A 228 16.00 -11.92 -4.49
C GLY A 228 15.08 -10.71 -4.28
N CYS A 229 13.77 -10.92 -4.06
CA CYS A 229 12.87 -9.84 -3.67
C CYS A 229 13.28 -9.29 -2.28
N GLY A 230 13.31 -7.95 -2.14
CA GLY A 230 13.77 -7.28 -0.92
C GLY A 230 12.78 -7.43 0.23
N ASP A 231 11.53 -7.09 0.00
CA ASP A 231 10.45 -7.09 1.00
C ASP A 231 9.21 -7.82 0.47
N VAL A 232 8.36 -8.28 1.40
CA VAL A 232 7.08 -8.94 1.08
C VAL A 232 5.98 -8.36 1.96
N GLN A 233 4.82 -8.11 1.37
CA GLN A 233 3.59 -7.71 2.05
C GLN A 233 2.44 -8.61 1.62
N GLY A 234 1.67 -9.13 2.57
CA GLY A 234 0.52 -9.97 2.23
C GLY A 234 -0.10 -10.67 3.44
N PHE A 235 -1.21 -11.35 3.21
CA PHE A 235 -1.94 -12.06 4.25
C PHE A 235 -1.19 -13.26 4.83
N GLY A 236 -0.19 -13.77 4.12
CA GLY A 236 0.74 -14.76 4.66
C GLY A 236 1.58 -14.24 5.83
N ILE A 237 1.72 -12.90 5.97
CA ILE A 237 2.41 -12.25 7.08
C ILE A 237 1.39 -11.81 8.14
N ALA A 238 0.42 -10.97 7.75
CA ALA A 238 -0.64 -10.48 8.63
C ALA A 238 -1.85 -10.02 7.84
N HIS A 239 -3.05 -10.24 8.39
CA HIS A 239 -4.25 -9.55 7.95
C HIS A 239 -4.29 -8.11 8.51
N PRO A 240 -5.01 -7.18 7.85
CA PRO A 240 -5.27 -5.86 8.43
C PRO A 240 -5.89 -5.99 9.83
N MET A 241 -5.39 -5.19 10.76
CA MET A 241 -5.83 -5.21 12.15
C MET A 241 -5.93 -3.79 12.72
N PRO A 242 -6.74 -3.57 13.77
CA PRO A 242 -6.75 -2.32 14.51
C PRO A 242 -5.37 -2.00 15.11
N VAL A 243 -5.05 -0.70 15.23
CA VAL A 243 -3.74 -0.26 15.74
C VAL A 243 -3.46 -0.77 17.16
N GLU A 244 -4.50 -0.95 17.96
CA GLU A 244 -4.44 -1.45 19.32
C GLU A 244 -3.90 -2.89 19.41
N GLU A 245 -4.11 -3.69 18.35
CA GLU A 245 -3.69 -5.10 18.28
C GLU A 245 -2.26 -5.24 17.73
N THR A 246 -1.73 -4.20 17.08
CA THR A 246 -0.45 -4.29 16.36
C THR A 246 0.75 -4.50 17.26
N VAL A 247 0.76 -3.94 18.48
CA VAL A 247 1.88 -4.08 19.43
C VAL A 247 2.05 -5.55 19.83
N ASP A 248 0.97 -6.20 20.24
CA ASP A 248 0.99 -7.61 20.62
C ASP A 248 1.36 -8.50 19.41
N TRP A 249 0.85 -8.16 18.24
CA TRP A 249 1.20 -8.87 17.02
C TRP A 249 2.70 -8.75 16.69
N ILE A 250 3.29 -7.54 16.77
CA ILE A 250 4.73 -7.30 16.51
C ILE A 250 5.59 -8.12 17.48
N ILE A 251 5.26 -8.12 18.76
CA ILE A 251 6.00 -8.88 19.77
C ILE A 251 5.96 -10.37 19.46
N ASN A 252 4.78 -10.91 19.18
CA ASN A 252 4.60 -12.33 18.87
C ASN A 252 5.28 -12.72 17.55
N HIS A 253 5.21 -11.87 16.52
CA HIS A 253 5.84 -12.10 15.23
C HIS A 253 7.37 -12.14 15.36
N ARG A 254 7.98 -11.18 16.06
CA ARG A 254 9.43 -11.16 16.34
C ARG A 254 9.91 -12.38 17.14
N ALA A 255 9.13 -12.79 18.13
CA ALA A 255 9.43 -13.97 18.93
C ALA A 255 9.47 -15.25 18.06
N ARG A 256 8.55 -15.40 17.11
CA ARG A 256 8.55 -16.55 16.17
C ARG A 256 9.76 -16.53 15.24
N GLN A 257 10.16 -15.37 14.73
CA GLN A 257 11.33 -15.25 13.85
C GLN A 257 12.65 -15.54 14.58
N SER A 258 12.75 -15.25 15.88
CA SER A 258 13.95 -15.52 16.66
C SER A 258 14.20 -17.01 16.97
N VAL A 259 13.16 -17.85 16.82
CA VAL A 259 13.22 -19.31 17.07
C VAL A 259 13.70 -20.08 15.83
N VAL A 260 13.70 -19.46 14.63
CA VAL A 260 14.22 -20.13 13.43
C VAL A 260 15.76 -20.20 13.50
N PRO A 261 16.38 -21.39 13.56
CA PRO A 261 17.84 -21.52 13.61
C PRO A 261 18.44 -20.89 12.34
N ARG A 262 19.33 -19.90 12.49
CA ARG A 262 20.12 -19.39 11.38
C ARG A 262 21.12 -20.47 10.97
N ILE A 263 20.78 -21.23 9.93
CA ILE A 263 21.71 -22.20 9.34
C ILE A 263 22.81 -21.36 8.66
N GLY A 264 24.04 -21.42 9.21
CA GLY A 264 25.22 -20.93 8.51
C GLY A 264 26.10 -19.85 9.14
N GLN A 265 25.92 -19.45 10.39
CA GLN A 265 26.97 -18.68 11.07
C GLN A 265 27.89 -19.61 11.83
N ARG A 266 29.03 -19.99 11.21
CA ARG A 266 30.19 -20.53 11.98
C ARG A 266 30.64 -19.40 12.91
N ALA A 267 30.65 -19.70 14.22
CA ALA A 267 31.30 -18.85 15.19
C ALA A 267 32.78 -18.68 14.76
N ARG A 268 33.23 -17.45 14.64
CA ARG A 268 34.66 -17.11 14.59
C ARG A 268 35.19 -16.92 15.99
#